data_a826f59e997527041693e1eb5b40fc38
#
_entry.id   a826f59e997527041693e1eb5b40fc38
#
_cell.length_a   1.000
_cell.length_b   1.000
_cell.length_c   1.000
_cell.angle_alpha   90.00
_cell.angle_beta   90.00
_cell.angle_gamma   90.00
#
_symmetry.space_group_name_H-M   'P 1'
#
loop_
_entity.id
_entity.type
_entity.pdbx_description
1 polymer ?
#
loop_
_entity_poly.entity_id
_entity_poly.type
_entity_poly.pdbx_seq_one_letter_code
_entity_poly.pdbx_strand_id
1 'polypeptide(L)'
;MNIKYFLLAFFLFYCESIFAENDDWRSYGKDSGGGHYSKASEITPENVHLLEQAWVHRSGDYQSGANTRGKIAPEIQTSFQATPLLVNETLYYCTPFNRVFALNPETGEEKWVFDPQVNPAGRPLKTCRSLSSWEDPNKNENDICHHRLIGVTMDVDLFSIDARTGKLCEDFGNDGKVDLRKGLGDHPDIYYWSSSPPAIIDEKIIVGGSVIDNTNINIPGGVVRAYNIRTGDLEWFWDPVPPGMEVSSNDNENALYQRGTANVWSIISTDSDLNLIYLPTGNASPDYYGGHREGLDYYNSSVVALKADTGEVAWHFKTVYHDVWDYDVPSQPTLYDIEKDGKKIKALAQTTKMGLVFLLNRETGEPIYPIEEREVPRGSLEGEKLSKVQPFPTKPLPLNPIYFDPEEAYGFTFWDKGYCKRTAKKLRNEGLY
;
A
#
# COMPACT_ATOMS: atom_id res chain seq x y z
N MET A 1 -78.89 -1.51 31.05
CA MET A 1 -77.82 -2.54 31.14
C MET A 1 -76.91 -2.28 29.95
N ASN A 2 -75.85 -1.45 30.12
CA ASN A 2 -74.96 -0.98 29.05
C ASN A 2 -73.70 -1.78 29.09
N ILE A 3 -73.43 -2.55 28.05
CA ILE A 3 -72.17 -3.28 27.84
C ILE A 3 -71.27 -2.38 27.00
N LYS A 4 -70.18 -1.88 27.64
CA LYS A 4 -69.07 -1.18 26.93
C LYS A 4 -68.11 -2.20 26.36
N TYR A 5 -67.97 -2.25 25.06
CA TYR A 5 -66.93 -2.96 24.35
C TYR A 5 -65.61 -2.22 24.51
N PHE A 6 -64.62 -2.86 25.13
CA PHE A 6 -63.22 -2.43 25.16
C PHE A 6 -62.53 -3.04 23.96
N LEU A 7 -62.21 -2.21 22.97
CA LEU A 7 -61.34 -2.57 21.86
C LEU A 7 -59.90 -2.45 22.30
N LEU A 8 -59.22 -3.58 22.51
CA LEU A 8 -57.79 -3.68 22.71
C LEU A 8 -57.09 -3.61 21.34
N ALA A 9 -56.51 -2.44 21.02
CA ALA A 9 -55.66 -2.32 19.86
C ALA A 9 -54.28 -2.95 20.14
N PHE A 10 -54.01 -4.13 19.59
CA PHE A 10 -52.68 -4.72 19.54
C PHE A 10 -51.84 -3.95 18.50
N PHE A 11 -50.94 -3.09 18.98
CA PHE A 11 -49.85 -2.56 18.17
C PHE A 11 -48.81 -3.68 18.01
N LEU A 12 -48.83 -4.36 16.88
CA LEU A 12 -47.73 -5.19 16.40
C LEU A 12 -46.60 -4.22 16.01
N PHE A 13 -45.61 -4.05 16.86
CA PHE A 13 -44.32 -3.52 16.48
C PHE A 13 -43.68 -4.53 15.50
N TYR A 14 -43.81 -4.26 14.21
CA TYR A 14 -42.93 -4.86 13.23
C TYR A 14 -41.55 -4.26 13.49
N CYS A 15 -40.71 -5.00 14.19
CA CYS A 15 -39.27 -4.79 14.19
C CYS A 15 -38.81 -5.21 12.78
N GLU A 16 -38.80 -4.31 11.85
CA GLU A 16 -38.00 -4.48 10.63
C GLU A 16 -36.55 -4.60 11.14
N SER A 17 -36.06 -5.82 11.20
CA SER A 17 -34.62 -6.06 11.22
C SER A 17 -34.07 -5.44 9.94
N ILE A 18 -33.65 -4.21 10.04
CA ILE A 18 -32.74 -3.61 9.04
C ILE A 18 -31.52 -4.51 9.11
N PHE A 19 -31.44 -5.47 8.17
CA PHE A 19 -30.18 -6.14 7.89
C PHE A 19 -29.26 -4.99 7.46
N ALA A 20 -28.39 -4.58 8.35
CA ALA A 20 -27.30 -3.70 7.99
C ALA A 20 -26.58 -4.39 6.83
N GLU A 21 -26.59 -3.75 5.66
CA GLU A 21 -25.81 -4.19 4.52
C GLU A 21 -24.40 -4.46 5.07
N ASN A 22 -23.88 -5.68 4.91
CA ASN A 22 -22.63 -6.09 5.55
C ASN A 22 -21.52 -5.14 5.06
N ASP A 23 -21.13 -4.16 5.91
CA ASP A 23 -20.14 -3.12 5.61
C ASP A 23 -18.73 -3.61 5.98
N ASP A 24 -18.40 -4.85 5.63
CA ASP A 24 -17.10 -5.46 5.87
C ASP A 24 -15.96 -4.60 5.33
N TRP A 25 -14.85 -4.63 6.03
CA TRP A 25 -13.58 -4.01 5.63
C TRP A 25 -12.58 -5.10 5.26
N ARG A 26 -12.65 -5.59 4.00
CA ARG A 26 -12.00 -6.82 3.54
C ARG A 26 -10.56 -6.64 3.06
N SER A 27 -10.12 -5.40 2.84
CA SER A 27 -8.78 -5.06 2.40
C SER A 27 -8.31 -3.74 3.03
N TYR A 28 -7.05 -3.36 2.82
CA TYR A 28 -6.46 -2.13 3.35
C TYR A 28 -7.34 -0.90 3.13
N GLY A 29 -7.83 -0.71 1.92
CA GLY A 29 -8.68 0.41 1.52
C GLY A 29 -10.18 0.13 1.62
N LYS A 30 -10.61 -0.86 2.41
CA LYS A 30 -11.95 -1.43 2.49
C LYS A 30 -12.28 -2.33 1.30
N ASP A 31 -12.08 -1.84 0.09
CA ASP A 31 -12.22 -2.56 -1.17
C ASP A 31 -10.87 -2.65 -1.92
N SER A 32 -10.84 -3.41 -2.99
CA SER A 32 -9.65 -3.60 -3.82
C SER A 32 -9.22 -2.33 -4.58
N GLY A 33 -10.12 -1.38 -4.74
CA GLY A 33 -9.89 -0.09 -5.38
C GLY A 33 -9.41 1.01 -4.43
N GLY A 34 -9.32 0.75 -3.12
CA GLY A 34 -8.79 1.73 -2.16
C GLY A 34 -9.73 2.89 -1.86
N GLY A 35 -11.05 2.63 -1.82
CA GLY A 35 -12.07 3.65 -1.62
C GLY A 35 -12.04 4.30 -0.23
N HIS A 36 -11.60 3.59 0.81
CA HIS A 36 -11.57 4.05 2.21
C HIS A 36 -12.89 4.65 2.69
N TYR A 37 -14.01 4.18 2.15
CA TYR A 37 -15.32 4.74 2.41
C TYR A 37 -16.25 3.70 3.03
N SER A 38 -16.86 4.04 4.18
CA SER A 38 -17.95 3.29 4.80
C SER A 38 -19.29 4.02 4.58
N LYS A 39 -20.36 3.26 4.39
CA LYS A 39 -21.73 3.77 4.34
C LYS A 39 -22.31 3.96 5.74
N ALA A 40 -21.62 3.52 6.80
CA ALA A 40 -22.05 3.70 8.17
C ALA A 40 -22.23 5.19 8.49
N SER A 41 -23.34 5.54 9.09
CA SER A 41 -23.76 6.94 9.31
C SER A 41 -24.09 7.26 10.77
N GLU A 42 -23.82 6.34 11.71
CA GLU A 42 -24.11 6.52 13.13
C GLU A 42 -23.18 7.56 13.76
N ILE A 43 -21.95 7.71 13.26
CA ILE A 43 -21.01 8.72 13.70
C ILE A 43 -21.12 9.92 12.78
N THR A 44 -21.46 11.07 13.36
CA THR A 44 -21.68 12.33 12.64
C THR A 44 -20.83 13.46 13.25
N PRO A 45 -20.67 14.62 12.57
CA PRO A 45 -20.01 15.78 13.16
C PRO A 45 -20.62 16.22 14.49
N GLU A 46 -21.94 15.99 14.69
CA GLU A 46 -22.69 16.40 15.88
C GLU A 46 -22.46 15.46 17.06
N ASN A 47 -22.08 14.20 16.85
CA ASN A 47 -21.91 13.20 17.92
C ASN A 47 -20.50 12.62 18.06
N VAL A 48 -19.58 12.90 17.13
CA VAL A 48 -18.22 12.38 17.20
C VAL A 48 -17.47 12.72 18.48
N HIS A 49 -17.81 13.85 19.12
CA HIS A 49 -17.23 14.28 20.38
C HIS A 49 -17.73 13.46 21.60
N LEU A 50 -18.76 12.63 21.42
CA LEU A 50 -19.32 11.73 22.44
C LEU A 50 -18.68 10.32 22.40
N LEU A 51 -17.77 10.06 21.46
CA LEU A 51 -17.11 8.77 21.37
C LEU A 51 -16.25 8.52 22.61
N GLU A 52 -16.42 7.33 23.19
CA GLU A 52 -15.63 6.82 24.30
C GLU A 52 -14.85 5.58 23.89
N GLN A 53 -13.69 5.36 24.52
CA GLN A 53 -12.91 4.17 24.29
C GLN A 53 -13.62 2.94 24.86
N ALA A 54 -14.08 2.01 24.00
CA ALA A 54 -14.74 0.78 24.42
C ALA A 54 -13.75 -0.23 25.05
N TRP A 55 -12.61 -0.43 24.39
CA TRP A 55 -11.57 -1.37 24.84
C TRP A 55 -10.19 -1.02 24.25
N VAL A 56 -9.15 -1.69 24.73
CA VAL A 56 -7.77 -1.59 24.22
C VAL A 56 -7.17 -2.98 24.15
N HIS A 57 -6.68 -3.38 23.01
CA HIS A 57 -5.86 -4.56 22.84
C HIS A 57 -4.37 -4.18 22.82
N ARG A 58 -3.52 -4.96 23.51
CA ARG A 58 -2.07 -4.75 23.60
C ARG A 58 -1.33 -6.00 23.13
N SER A 59 -0.85 -5.98 21.90
CA SER A 59 -0.10 -7.09 21.30
C SER A 59 1.25 -7.39 21.99
N GLY A 60 1.82 -6.41 22.67
CA GLY A 60 3.17 -6.50 23.22
C GLY A 60 4.30 -6.23 22.21
N ASP A 61 4.00 -6.04 20.94
CA ASP A 61 4.97 -5.87 19.85
C ASP A 61 5.37 -4.40 19.65
N TYR A 62 5.90 -3.81 20.71
CA TYR A 62 6.35 -2.43 20.68
C TYR A 62 7.82 -2.32 21.13
N GLN A 63 8.62 -1.66 20.29
CA GLN A 63 9.99 -1.28 20.59
C GLN A 63 10.20 0.20 20.23
N SER A 64 10.54 1.03 21.22
CA SER A 64 10.68 2.48 21.04
C SER A 64 11.88 2.91 20.21
N GLY A 65 12.82 2.01 19.94
CA GLY A 65 14.10 2.34 19.32
C GLY A 65 15.09 3.01 20.29
N ALA A 66 14.70 3.34 21.51
CA ALA A 66 15.60 3.93 22.49
C ALA A 66 16.47 2.87 23.14
N ASN A 67 17.79 3.06 23.08
CA ASN A 67 18.71 2.25 23.87
C ASN A 67 18.85 2.77 25.30
N THR A 68 19.56 2.04 26.17
CA THR A 68 19.76 2.37 27.57
C THR A 68 20.44 3.72 27.84
N ARG A 69 20.95 4.40 26.80
CA ARG A 69 21.58 5.71 26.87
C ARG A 69 20.69 6.80 26.24
N GLY A 70 19.42 6.51 25.95
CA GLY A 70 18.47 7.44 25.34
C GLY A 70 18.75 7.78 23.87
N LYS A 71 19.70 7.11 23.21
CA LYS A 71 19.93 7.25 21.78
C LYS A 71 18.91 6.41 21.01
N ILE A 72 18.37 6.97 19.96
CA ILE A 72 17.49 6.24 19.05
C ILE A 72 18.36 5.27 18.24
N ALA A 73 17.97 3.99 18.25
CA ALA A 73 18.55 2.94 17.44
C ALA A 73 17.43 2.47 16.47
N PRO A 74 17.37 3.03 15.25
CA PRO A 74 16.30 2.74 14.30
C PRO A 74 16.12 1.23 14.01
N GLU A 75 17.21 0.48 14.07
CA GLU A 75 17.25 -0.97 13.86
C GLU A 75 16.44 -1.78 14.88
N ILE A 76 16.08 -1.19 16.02
CA ILE A 76 15.21 -1.83 17.01
C ILE A 76 13.83 -1.16 17.14
N GLN A 77 13.57 -0.14 16.33
CA GLN A 77 12.29 0.56 16.36
C GLN A 77 11.21 -0.23 15.61
N THR A 78 10.01 -0.29 16.19
CA THR A 78 8.80 -0.78 15.51
C THR A 78 7.94 0.38 15.06
N SER A 79 7.27 0.20 13.92
CA SER A 79 6.28 1.16 13.41
C SER A 79 4.93 0.44 13.27
N PHE A 80 3.98 0.79 14.13
CA PHE A 80 2.64 0.22 14.09
C PHE A 80 1.79 0.98 13.07
N GLN A 81 1.61 0.41 11.87
CA GLN A 81 0.93 1.04 10.74
C GLN A 81 -0.28 0.23 10.25
N ALA A 82 -0.69 -0.78 11.01
CA ALA A 82 -1.71 -1.72 10.55
C ALA A 82 -3.08 -1.05 10.42
N THR A 83 -3.71 -1.20 9.27
CA THR A 83 -5.15 -1.04 9.09
C THR A 83 -5.81 -2.39 9.35
N PRO A 84 -6.69 -2.49 10.35
CA PRO A 84 -7.40 -3.73 10.63
C PRO A 84 -8.39 -4.08 9.52
N LEU A 85 -8.65 -5.37 9.34
CA LEU A 85 -9.77 -5.88 8.56
C LEU A 85 -10.94 -6.17 9.50
N LEU A 86 -12.16 -5.92 9.06
CA LEU A 86 -13.38 -6.37 9.72
C LEU A 86 -14.13 -7.25 8.73
N VAL A 87 -14.16 -8.55 8.98
CA VAL A 87 -14.81 -9.53 8.09
C VAL A 87 -15.54 -10.55 8.94
N ASN A 88 -16.79 -10.79 8.59
CA ASN A 88 -17.62 -11.80 9.26
C ASN A 88 -17.55 -11.66 10.80
N GLU A 89 -17.84 -10.48 11.31
CA GLU A 89 -17.87 -10.17 12.76
C GLU A 89 -16.55 -10.52 13.49
N THR A 90 -15.42 -10.40 12.79
CA THR A 90 -14.10 -10.61 13.37
C THR A 90 -13.14 -9.52 12.90
N LEU A 91 -12.47 -8.92 13.84
CA LEU A 91 -11.44 -7.91 13.57
C LEU A 91 -10.08 -8.58 13.51
N TYR A 92 -9.42 -8.45 12.36
CA TYR A 92 -8.09 -8.98 12.14
C TYR A 92 -7.08 -7.86 11.97
N TYR A 93 -5.91 -7.98 12.59
CA TYR A 93 -4.81 -7.07 12.32
C TYR A 93 -3.46 -7.76 12.47
N CYS A 94 -2.45 -7.21 11.83
CA CYS A 94 -1.06 -7.67 11.96
C CYS A 94 -0.22 -6.70 12.78
N THR A 95 0.82 -7.21 13.42
CA THR A 95 1.75 -6.42 14.23
C THR A 95 3.05 -6.13 13.46
N PRO A 96 3.93 -5.24 13.99
CA PRO A 96 5.26 -5.04 13.44
C PRO A 96 6.14 -6.29 13.34
N PHE A 97 5.84 -7.35 14.10
CA PHE A 97 6.50 -8.65 14.00
C PHE A 97 5.69 -9.68 13.21
N ASN A 98 4.74 -9.20 12.39
CA ASN A 98 3.87 -10.00 11.53
C ASN A 98 3.01 -11.03 12.27
N ARG A 99 2.84 -10.94 13.59
CA ARG A 99 1.82 -11.71 14.28
C ARG A 99 0.45 -11.23 13.84
N VAL A 100 -0.48 -12.17 13.64
CA VAL A 100 -1.86 -11.88 13.26
C VAL A 100 -2.77 -12.18 14.43
N PHE A 101 -3.59 -11.21 14.82
CA PHE A 101 -4.60 -11.36 15.85
C PHE A 101 -5.99 -11.35 15.24
N ALA A 102 -6.85 -12.24 15.72
CA ALA A 102 -8.29 -12.20 15.51
C ALA A 102 -8.98 -11.83 16.81
N LEU A 103 -9.77 -10.77 16.79
CA LEU A 103 -10.46 -10.24 17.95
C LEU A 103 -11.98 -10.22 17.76
N ASN A 104 -12.70 -10.31 18.86
CA ASN A 104 -14.09 -9.90 18.90
C ASN A 104 -14.15 -8.35 18.75
N PRO A 105 -14.84 -7.79 17.75
CA PRO A 105 -14.84 -6.34 17.51
C PRO A 105 -15.57 -5.54 18.59
N GLU A 106 -16.49 -6.16 19.34
CA GLU A 106 -17.25 -5.49 20.42
C GLU A 106 -16.49 -5.45 21.75
N THR A 107 -15.75 -6.52 22.06
CA THR A 107 -15.10 -6.68 23.37
C THR A 107 -13.58 -6.53 23.35
N GLY A 108 -12.94 -6.69 22.18
CA GLY A 108 -11.49 -6.74 22.04
C GLY A 108 -10.87 -8.06 22.52
N GLU A 109 -11.68 -9.08 22.86
CA GLU A 109 -11.17 -10.39 23.29
C GLU A 109 -10.50 -11.13 22.13
N GLU A 110 -9.37 -11.78 22.43
CA GLU A 110 -8.64 -12.59 21.45
C GLU A 110 -9.40 -13.88 21.13
N LYS A 111 -9.74 -14.09 19.87
CA LYS A 111 -10.25 -15.38 19.35
C LYS A 111 -9.10 -16.35 19.10
N TRP A 112 -8.02 -15.85 18.48
CA TRP A 112 -6.79 -16.59 18.24
C TRP A 112 -5.64 -15.63 17.87
N VAL A 113 -4.40 -16.14 17.93
CA VAL A 113 -3.20 -15.48 17.43
C VAL A 113 -2.39 -16.45 16.58
N PHE A 114 -1.92 -15.97 15.42
CA PHE A 114 -0.91 -16.63 14.59
C PHE A 114 0.42 -15.93 14.77
N ASP A 115 1.48 -16.68 15.09
CA ASP A 115 2.85 -16.18 15.21
C ASP A 115 3.75 -16.86 14.18
N PRO A 116 4.19 -16.13 13.12
CA PRO A 116 5.09 -16.69 12.11
C PRO A 116 6.52 -16.91 12.61
N GLN A 117 6.85 -16.46 13.83
CA GLN A 117 8.17 -16.57 14.48
C GLN A 117 9.30 -15.94 13.65
N VAL A 118 9.05 -14.74 13.13
CA VAL A 118 10.03 -14.00 12.30
C VAL A 118 11.27 -13.60 13.09
N ASN A 119 12.39 -13.44 12.37
CA ASN A 119 13.61 -12.90 12.94
C ASN A 119 13.69 -11.37 12.73
N PRO A 120 13.43 -10.55 13.76
CA PRO A 120 13.47 -9.10 13.63
C PRO A 120 14.87 -8.50 13.65
N ALA A 121 15.91 -9.30 13.87
CA ALA A 121 17.30 -8.82 13.99
C ALA A 121 17.79 -8.23 12.66
N GLY A 122 18.36 -7.03 12.72
CA GLY A 122 18.94 -6.35 11.56
C GLY A 122 17.93 -5.82 10.52
N ARG A 123 16.62 -5.99 10.72
CA ARG A 123 15.60 -5.50 9.79
C ARG A 123 15.43 -3.98 9.92
N PRO A 124 15.51 -3.22 8.83
CA PRO A 124 15.48 -1.75 8.88
C PRO A 124 14.10 -1.21 9.23
N LEU A 125 13.04 -1.86 8.80
CA LEU A 125 11.66 -1.44 9.03
C LEU A 125 10.81 -2.60 9.53
N LYS A 126 10.45 -2.54 10.82
CA LYS A 126 9.55 -3.52 11.44
C LYS A 126 8.13 -2.96 11.42
N THR A 127 7.40 -3.33 10.39
CA THR A 127 6.01 -2.90 10.20
C THR A 127 5.20 -3.93 9.43
N CYS A 128 3.91 -3.92 9.63
CA CYS A 128 2.91 -4.55 8.79
C CYS A 128 1.79 -3.54 8.56
N ARG A 129 1.36 -3.33 7.31
CA ARG A 129 0.32 -2.33 7.00
C ARG A 129 -1.07 -2.91 7.00
N SER A 130 -1.25 -4.15 6.62
CA SER A 130 -2.51 -4.90 6.67
C SER A 130 -2.32 -6.33 6.22
N LEU A 131 -3.41 -7.05 6.13
CA LEU A 131 -3.57 -8.36 5.52
C LEU A 131 -4.53 -8.23 4.34
N SER A 132 -4.70 -9.32 3.59
CA SER A 132 -5.75 -9.46 2.58
C SER A 132 -6.66 -10.62 2.91
N SER A 133 -7.93 -10.49 2.62
CA SER A 133 -8.98 -11.46 2.93
C SER A 133 -9.58 -12.00 1.66
N TRP A 134 -9.77 -13.33 1.58
CA TRP A 134 -10.39 -13.99 0.44
C TRP A 134 -11.18 -15.20 0.88
N GLU A 135 -12.38 -15.36 0.31
CA GLU A 135 -13.24 -16.52 0.53
C GLU A 135 -13.29 -17.37 -0.74
N ASP A 136 -13.06 -18.68 -0.59
CA ASP A 136 -13.07 -19.63 -1.70
C ASP A 136 -14.50 -19.97 -2.10
N PRO A 137 -14.99 -19.51 -3.27
CA PRO A 137 -16.35 -19.80 -3.71
C PRO A 137 -16.61 -21.29 -3.99
N ASN A 138 -15.55 -22.10 -4.05
CA ASN A 138 -15.64 -23.54 -4.32
C ASN A 138 -15.62 -24.40 -3.05
N LYS A 139 -15.49 -23.79 -1.86
CA LYS A 139 -15.51 -24.46 -0.56
C LYS A 139 -16.77 -24.10 0.22
N ASN A 140 -17.20 -24.98 1.14
CA ASN A 140 -18.26 -24.64 2.09
C ASN A 140 -17.70 -23.78 3.22
N GLU A 141 -18.53 -22.95 3.87
CA GLU A 141 -18.14 -22.05 4.96
C GLU A 141 -17.40 -22.75 6.11
N ASN A 142 -17.70 -24.04 6.37
CA ASN A 142 -17.07 -24.83 7.43
C ASN A 142 -15.81 -25.56 7.00
N ASP A 143 -15.46 -25.56 5.72
CA ASP A 143 -14.26 -26.20 5.22
C ASP A 143 -13.02 -25.43 5.68
N ILE A 144 -11.93 -26.17 5.98
CA ILE A 144 -10.67 -25.55 6.31
C ILE A 144 -10.18 -24.68 5.16
N CYS A 145 -9.72 -23.44 5.47
CA CYS A 145 -9.25 -22.49 4.47
C CYS A 145 -10.30 -22.13 3.39
N HIS A 146 -11.61 -22.19 3.74
CA HIS A 146 -12.64 -21.51 2.98
C HIS A 146 -12.40 -19.99 3.00
N HIS A 147 -12.23 -19.40 4.17
CA HIS A 147 -11.83 -18.00 4.33
C HIS A 147 -10.34 -17.94 4.69
N ARG A 148 -9.56 -17.28 3.83
CA ARG A 148 -8.10 -17.11 3.96
C ARG A 148 -7.73 -15.70 4.33
N LEU A 149 -6.78 -15.54 5.25
CA LEU A 149 -6.03 -14.31 5.44
C LEU A 149 -4.63 -14.51 4.87
N ILE A 150 -4.20 -13.55 4.07
CA ILE A 150 -2.97 -13.61 3.31
C ILE A 150 -2.07 -12.43 3.69
N GLY A 151 -0.82 -12.69 3.96
CA GLY A 151 0.16 -11.67 4.31
C GLY A 151 1.57 -12.06 3.91
N VAL A 152 2.49 -11.11 4.04
CA VAL A 152 3.92 -11.34 3.84
C VAL A 152 4.65 -11.03 5.14
N THR A 153 5.57 -11.91 5.52
CA THR A 153 6.43 -11.71 6.69
C THR A 153 7.66 -10.86 6.35
N MET A 154 8.31 -10.30 7.37
CA MET A 154 9.59 -9.62 7.19
C MET A 154 10.72 -10.56 6.76
N ASP A 155 10.58 -11.88 6.94
CA ASP A 155 11.48 -12.91 6.41
C ASP A 155 11.17 -13.24 4.94
N VAL A 156 10.22 -12.49 4.33
CA VAL A 156 9.87 -12.56 2.92
C VAL A 156 9.15 -13.87 2.55
N ASP A 157 8.39 -14.43 3.49
CA ASP A 157 7.46 -15.53 3.24
C ASP A 157 6.05 -14.99 2.98
N LEU A 158 5.47 -15.31 1.84
CA LEU A 158 4.04 -15.14 1.60
C LEU A 158 3.31 -16.29 2.29
N PHE A 159 2.38 -15.99 3.20
CA PHE A 159 1.64 -16.99 3.94
C PHE A 159 0.13 -16.90 3.70
N SER A 160 -0.54 -18.05 3.85
CA SER A 160 -2.00 -18.16 3.84
C SER A 160 -2.46 -18.90 5.10
N ILE A 161 -3.38 -18.29 5.87
CA ILE A 161 -3.94 -18.86 7.08
C ILE A 161 -5.46 -18.92 7.00
N ASP A 162 -6.05 -19.92 7.64
CA ASP A 162 -7.49 -20.03 7.83
C ASP A 162 -7.98 -18.95 8.79
N ALA A 163 -8.86 -18.08 8.35
CA ALA A 163 -9.34 -16.92 9.10
C ALA A 163 -10.11 -17.29 10.37
N ARG A 164 -10.71 -18.48 10.44
CA ARG A 164 -11.46 -18.96 11.58
C ARG A 164 -10.56 -19.49 12.70
N THR A 165 -9.43 -20.09 12.35
CA THR A 165 -8.58 -20.83 13.29
C THR A 165 -7.17 -20.27 13.48
N GLY A 166 -6.70 -19.40 12.59
CA GLY A 166 -5.33 -18.88 12.57
C GLY A 166 -4.27 -19.91 12.15
N LYS A 167 -4.68 -21.09 11.65
CA LYS A 167 -3.75 -22.14 11.20
C LYS A 167 -3.35 -21.95 9.75
N LEU A 168 -2.13 -22.34 9.41
CA LEU A 168 -1.65 -22.33 8.03
C LEU A 168 -2.55 -23.22 7.14
N CYS A 169 -2.78 -22.75 5.91
CA CYS A 169 -3.45 -23.50 4.88
C CYS A 169 -2.44 -24.43 4.19
N GLU A 170 -2.41 -25.69 4.58
CA GLU A 170 -1.39 -26.67 4.14
C GLU A 170 -1.41 -26.91 2.62
N ASP A 171 -2.54 -26.61 1.94
CA ASP A 171 -2.69 -26.66 0.49
C ASP A 171 -2.02 -25.50 -0.26
N PHE A 172 -1.42 -24.52 0.47
CA PHE A 172 -0.78 -23.34 -0.10
C PHE A 172 0.74 -23.45 0.00
N GLY A 173 1.43 -23.45 -1.15
CA GLY A 173 2.90 -23.48 -1.24
C GLY A 173 3.52 -24.69 -0.54
N ASN A 174 4.47 -24.43 0.32
CA ASN A 174 5.08 -25.44 1.20
C ASN A 174 4.55 -25.22 2.62
N ASP A 175 3.63 -26.08 3.07
CA ASP A 175 3.03 -26.00 4.41
C ASP A 175 2.46 -24.62 4.76
N GLY A 176 1.72 -24.02 3.83
CA GLY A 176 1.06 -22.71 4.01
C GLY A 176 1.92 -21.49 3.67
N LYS A 177 3.08 -21.68 3.05
CA LYS A 177 4.03 -20.59 2.75
C LYS A 177 4.66 -20.71 1.37
N VAL A 178 4.98 -19.54 0.78
CA VAL A 178 5.79 -19.40 -0.44
C VAL A 178 6.98 -18.49 -0.15
N ASP A 179 8.19 -18.97 -0.42
CA ASP A 179 9.44 -18.19 -0.30
C ASP A 179 9.58 -17.20 -1.46
N LEU A 180 9.42 -15.91 -1.16
CA LEU A 180 9.51 -14.84 -2.14
C LEU A 180 10.96 -14.41 -2.45
N ARG A 181 11.99 -14.98 -1.81
CA ARG A 181 13.41 -14.70 -2.11
C ARG A 181 13.86 -15.37 -3.40
N LYS A 182 13.12 -16.38 -3.85
CA LYS A 182 13.45 -17.13 -5.08
C LYS A 182 13.54 -16.19 -6.28
N GLY A 183 14.66 -16.26 -6.99
CA GLY A 183 14.91 -15.47 -8.21
C GLY A 183 15.43 -14.05 -7.99
N LEU A 184 15.50 -13.55 -6.74
CA LEU A 184 16.04 -12.22 -6.44
C LEU A 184 17.58 -12.17 -6.49
N GLY A 185 18.24 -13.32 -6.58
CA GLY A 185 19.69 -13.43 -6.52
C GLY A 185 20.23 -13.35 -5.08
N ASP A 186 21.54 -13.48 -4.92
CA ASP A 186 22.20 -13.39 -3.63
C ASP A 186 22.25 -11.93 -3.16
N HIS A 187 21.78 -11.71 -1.95
CA HIS A 187 21.79 -10.39 -1.32
C HIS A 187 21.67 -10.51 0.21
N PRO A 188 22.12 -9.51 0.98
CA PRO A 188 21.81 -9.42 2.40
C PRO A 188 20.30 -9.39 2.64
N ASP A 189 19.80 -10.07 3.67
CA ASP A 189 18.37 -10.16 3.99
C ASP A 189 17.68 -8.80 4.14
N ILE A 190 18.43 -7.76 4.55
CA ILE A 190 17.93 -6.40 4.72
C ILE A 190 17.70 -5.66 3.40
N TYR A 191 18.08 -6.21 2.25
CA TYR A 191 17.98 -5.53 0.97
C TYR A 191 16.62 -5.69 0.29
N TYR A 192 15.82 -6.67 0.73
CA TYR A 192 14.47 -6.89 0.21
C TYR A 192 13.51 -7.29 1.32
N TRP A 193 12.32 -6.71 1.34
CA TRP A 193 11.24 -7.03 2.28
C TRP A 193 9.86 -6.67 1.67
N SER A 194 8.79 -7.03 2.37
CA SER A 194 7.44 -6.54 2.09
C SER A 194 6.77 -6.10 3.37
N SER A 195 6.07 -4.98 3.31
CA SER A 195 5.33 -4.41 4.45
C SER A 195 3.88 -4.08 4.09
N SER A 196 3.56 -4.09 2.81
CA SER A 196 2.21 -3.86 2.30
C SER A 196 1.46 -5.19 2.11
N PRO A 197 0.14 -5.21 2.31
CA PRO A 197 -0.65 -6.40 2.05
C PRO A 197 -0.55 -6.78 0.58
N PRO A 198 -0.53 -8.08 0.23
CA PRO A 198 -0.72 -8.53 -1.14
C PRO A 198 -2.05 -8.05 -1.69
N ALA A 199 -2.14 -7.67 -2.95
CA ALA A 199 -3.44 -7.41 -3.57
C ALA A 199 -4.07 -8.72 -4.04
N ILE A 200 -5.40 -8.77 -4.07
CA ILE A 200 -6.15 -9.92 -4.58
C ILE A 200 -6.96 -9.46 -5.79
N ILE A 201 -6.90 -10.25 -6.85
CA ILE A 201 -7.79 -10.13 -8.00
C ILE A 201 -8.22 -11.53 -8.43
N ASP A 202 -9.52 -11.79 -8.39
CA ASP A 202 -10.11 -13.09 -8.67
C ASP A 202 -9.43 -14.22 -7.85
N GLU A 203 -8.72 -15.13 -8.49
CA GLU A 203 -8.02 -16.24 -7.83
C GLU A 203 -6.49 -16.03 -7.76
N LYS A 204 -6.03 -14.76 -7.83
CA LYS A 204 -4.61 -14.41 -7.83
C LYS A 204 -4.22 -13.52 -6.65
N ILE A 205 -3.05 -13.80 -6.11
CA ILE A 205 -2.37 -12.96 -5.13
C ILE A 205 -1.26 -12.20 -5.85
N ILE A 206 -1.31 -10.87 -5.81
CA ILE A 206 -0.31 -10.00 -6.43
C ILE A 206 0.61 -9.44 -5.35
N VAL A 207 1.90 -9.68 -5.49
CA VAL A 207 2.92 -9.29 -4.51
C VAL A 207 3.95 -8.39 -5.15
N GLY A 208 4.10 -7.19 -4.61
CA GLY A 208 5.25 -6.33 -4.81
C GLY A 208 6.23 -6.44 -3.64
N GLY A 209 7.30 -5.66 -3.67
CA GLY A 209 8.28 -5.62 -2.58
C GLY A 209 8.95 -4.29 -2.47
N SER A 210 9.60 -4.08 -1.34
CA SER A 210 10.48 -2.95 -1.06
C SER A 210 11.92 -3.38 -1.21
N VAL A 211 12.75 -2.53 -1.76
CA VAL A 211 14.20 -2.71 -1.81
C VAL A 211 14.87 -1.61 -0.98
N ILE A 212 16.11 -1.84 -0.55
CA ILE A 212 16.83 -0.86 0.26
C ILE A 212 17.27 0.33 -0.61
N ASP A 213 17.03 1.55 -0.11
CA ASP A 213 17.33 2.77 -0.83
C ASP A 213 18.82 3.17 -0.70
N ASN A 214 19.39 3.75 -1.75
CA ASN A 214 20.68 4.46 -1.76
C ASN A 214 21.89 3.74 -1.13
N THR A 215 21.84 2.41 -1.01
CA THR A 215 22.91 1.64 -0.36
C THR A 215 23.88 1.05 -1.37
N ASN A 216 23.37 0.53 -2.49
CA ASN A 216 24.15 -0.12 -3.53
C ASN A 216 23.38 -0.07 -4.84
N ILE A 217 24.06 -0.05 -5.97
CA ILE A 217 23.44 -0.13 -7.31
C ILE A 217 23.09 -1.58 -7.68
N ASN A 218 23.81 -2.56 -7.13
CA ASN A 218 23.57 -3.99 -7.36
C ASN A 218 22.71 -4.59 -6.25
N ILE A 219 21.45 -4.14 -6.16
CA ILE A 219 20.43 -4.63 -5.22
C ILE A 219 19.38 -5.46 -5.96
N PRO A 220 18.54 -6.24 -5.25
CA PRO A 220 17.39 -6.90 -5.88
C PRO A 220 16.54 -5.93 -6.70
N GLY A 221 15.90 -6.41 -7.75
CA GLY A 221 14.92 -5.64 -8.51
C GLY A 221 13.54 -5.67 -7.88
N GLY A 222 12.68 -4.78 -8.35
CA GLY A 222 11.30 -4.60 -7.83
C GLY A 222 10.26 -5.47 -8.52
N VAL A 223 10.60 -6.70 -8.87
CA VAL A 223 9.68 -7.64 -9.55
C VAL A 223 8.34 -7.76 -8.83
N VAL A 224 7.25 -7.71 -9.62
CA VAL A 224 5.89 -8.02 -9.15
C VAL A 224 5.50 -9.42 -9.64
N ARG A 225 4.90 -10.20 -8.76
CA ARG A 225 4.59 -11.61 -9.00
C ARG A 225 3.14 -11.92 -8.67
N ALA A 226 2.52 -12.76 -9.49
CA ALA A 226 1.19 -13.29 -9.24
C ALA A 226 1.27 -14.77 -8.88
N TYR A 227 0.57 -15.13 -7.82
CA TYR A 227 0.48 -16.50 -7.33
C TYR A 227 -0.98 -16.96 -7.31
N ASN A 228 -1.21 -18.23 -7.59
CA ASN A 228 -2.52 -18.84 -7.39
C ASN A 228 -2.91 -18.77 -5.92
N ILE A 229 -4.10 -18.30 -5.62
CA ILE A 229 -4.54 -18.05 -4.24
C ILE A 229 -4.79 -19.33 -3.43
N ARG A 230 -5.06 -20.46 -4.10
CA ARG A 230 -5.27 -21.75 -3.44
C ARG A 230 -3.97 -22.52 -3.26
N THR A 231 -3.13 -22.56 -4.32
CA THR A 231 -1.96 -23.44 -4.34
C THR A 231 -0.65 -22.74 -4.04
N GLY A 232 -0.57 -21.41 -4.19
CA GLY A 232 0.69 -20.68 -4.06
C GLY A 232 1.64 -20.84 -5.23
N ASP A 233 1.20 -21.45 -6.34
CA ASP A 233 2.00 -21.59 -7.55
C ASP A 233 2.18 -20.23 -8.22
N LEU A 234 3.41 -19.95 -8.72
CA LEU A 234 3.69 -18.76 -9.50
C LEU A 234 3.01 -18.87 -10.87
N GLU A 235 2.12 -17.92 -11.18
CA GLU A 235 1.41 -17.90 -12.47
C GLU A 235 2.12 -17.02 -13.49
N TRP A 236 2.54 -15.82 -13.08
CA TRP A 236 3.33 -14.90 -13.90
C TRP A 236 4.15 -13.93 -13.03
N PHE A 237 5.07 -13.23 -13.68
CA PHE A 237 5.79 -12.11 -13.08
C PHE A 237 5.92 -10.95 -14.07
N TRP A 238 6.04 -9.75 -13.53
CA TRP A 238 6.42 -8.55 -14.26
C TRP A 238 7.71 -8.00 -13.65
N ASP A 239 8.76 -7.97 -14.47
CA ASP A 239 10.02 -7.32 -14.13
C ASP A 239 9.99 -5.90 -14.74
N PRO A 240 10.19 -4.81 -13.97
CA PRO A 240 10.09 -3.43 -14.47
C PRO A 240 11.27 -3.04 -15.38
N VAL A 241 11.60 -3.89 -16.32
CA VAL A 241 12.62 -3.65 -17.34
C VAL A 241 12.02 -2.86 -18.50
N PRO A 242 12.70 -1.81 -18.99
CA PRO A 242 12.23 -1.05 -20.16
C PRO A 242 12.00 -1.94 -21.38
N PRO A 243 11.00 -1.63 -22.22
CA PRO A 243 10.76 -2.38 -23.45
C PRO A 243 12.01 -2.43 -24.34
N GLY A 244 12.38 -3.63 -24.77
CA GLY A 244 13.55 -3.86 -25.64
C GLY A 244 14.90 -3.93 -24.94
N MET A 245 14.95 -3.80 -23.62
CA MET A 245 16.14 -4.04 -22.83
C MET A 245 16.20 -5.53 -22.44
N GLU A 246 17.36 -6.15 -22.61
CA GLU A 246 17.59 -7.52 -22.14
C GLU A 246 17.85 -7.54 -20.64
N VAL A 247 17.27 -8.53 -19.94
CA VAL A 247 17.52 -8.73 -18.52
C VAL A 247 18.98 -9.14 -18.30
N SER A 248 19.64 -8.44 -17.36
CA SER A 248 21.01 -8.76 -16.95
C SER A 248 21.01 -9.17 -15.47
N SER A 249 21.55 -10.35 -15.18
CA SER A 249 21.75 -10.84 -13.80
C SER A 249 22.88 -10.13 -13.06
N ASN A 250 23.63 -9.25 -13.73
CA ASN A 250 24.79 -8.53 -13.17
C ASN A 250 25.77 -9.49 -12.45
N ASP A 251 26.12 -10.58 -13.09
CA ASP A 251 27.01 -11.65 -12.57
C ASP A 251 26.52 -12.35 -11.30
N ASN A 252 25.23 -12.27 -10.98
CA ASN A 252 24.61 -12.97 -9.88
C ASN A 252 23.86 -14.20 -10.39
N GLU A 253 24.45 -15.37 -10.27
CA GLU A 253 23.96 -16.63 -10.87
C GLU A 253 22.57 -17.04 -10.41
N ASN A 254 22.13 -16.58 -9.20
CA ASN A 254 20.83 -16.89 -8.64
C ASN A 254 19.76 -15.84 -8.96
N ALA A 255 20.09 -14.77 -9.68
CA ALA A 255 19.15 -13.74 -10.09
C ALA A 255 18.46 -14.10 -11.40
N LEU A 256 17.13 -14.20 -11.35
CA LEU A 256 16.27 -14.38 -12.53
C LEU A 256 15.71 -13.05 -13.05
N TYR A 257 15.72 -12.00 -12.21
CA TYR A 257 15.14 -10.70 -12.49
C TYR A 257 16.22 -9.63 -12.58
N GLN A 258 15.93 -8.56 -13.32
CA GLN A 258 16.82 -7.43 -13.44
C GLN A 258 17.07 -6.78 -12.08
N ARG A 259 18.32 -6.55 -11.74
CA ARG A 259 18.69 -5.88 -10.49
C ARG A 259 18.56 -4.37 -10.60
N GLY A 260 18.24 -3.71 -9.47
CA GLY A 260 18.17 -2.26 -9.36
C GLY A 260 16.98 -1.61 -10.06
N THR A 261 15.96 -2.37 -10.50
CA THR A 261 14.74 -1.82 -11.11
C THR A 261 13.81 -1.16 -10.09
N ALA A 262 12.86 -0.36 -10.60
CA ALA A 262 11.79 0.22 -9.81
C ALA A 262 11.05 -0.84 -8.98
N ASN A 263 10.67 -0.50 -7.75
CA ASN A 263 9.97 -1.39 -6.84
C ASN A 263 8.51 -0.99 -6.65
N VAL A 264 7.69 -1.88 -6.07
CA VAL A 264 6.29 -1.63 -5.69
C VAL A 264 6.12 -1.94 -4.22
N TRP A 265 6.49 -0.97 -3.38
CA TRP A 265 6.45 -1.12 -1.93
C TRP A 265 5.13 -0.66 -1.31
N SER A 266 4.36 0.16 -2.01
CA SER A 266 3.07 0.66 -1.55
C SER A 266 1.93 -0.31 -1.88
N ILE A 267 0.70 0.07 -1.52
CA ILE A 267 -0.48 -0.77 -1.69
C ILE A 267 -0.94 -0.74 -3.15
N ILE A 268 -1.21 -1.92 -3.68
CA ILE A 268 -1.68 -2.16 -5.04
C ILE A 268 -3.22 -2.08 -5.07
N SER A 269 -3.79 -1.53 -6.14
CA SER A 269 -5.24 -1.58 -6.39
C SER A 269 -5.58 -2.50 -7.55
N THR A 270 -6.76 -3.10 -7.52
CA THR A 270 -7.23 -4.02 -8.56
C THR A 270 -8.66 -3.70 -8.99
N ASP A 271 -8.95 -3.96 -10.28
CA ASP A 271 -10.28 -3.82 -10.89
C ASP A 271 -10.59 -5.09 -11.69
N SER A 272 -11.43 -5.98 -11.12
CA SER A 272 -11.82 -7.25 -11.75
C SER A 272 -12.67 -7.02 -13.00
N ASP A 273 -13.47 -5.95 -13.04
CA ASP A 273 -14.29 -5.64 -14.23
C ASP A 273 -13.45 -5.31 -15.46
N LEU A 274 -12.30 -4.68 -15.24
CA LEU A 274 -11.35 -4.33 -16.30
C LEU A 274 -10.23 -5.36 -16.46
N ASN A 275 -10.12 -6.32 -15.55
CA ASN A 275 -9.00 -7.27 -15.47
C ASN A 275 -7.64 -6.54 -15.39
N LEU A 276 -7.57 -5.45 -14.57
CA LEU A 276 -6.40 -4.59 -14.44
C LEU A 276 -5.93 -4.50 -12.98
N ILE A 277 -4.61 -4.38 -12.84
CA ILE A 277 -3.88 -4.17 -11.59
C ILE A 277 -3.14 -2.84 -11.73
N TYR A 278 -3.23 -1.97 -10.72
CA TYR A 278 -2.58 -0.65 -10.72
C TYR A 278 -1.48 -0.61 -9.67
N LEU A 279 -0.26 -0.45 -10.15
CA LEU A 279 0.97 -0.48 -9.37
C LEU A 279 1.50 0.94 -9.17
N PRO A 280 1.60 1.42 -7.91
CA PRO A 280 2.34 2.65 -7.62
C PRO A 280 3.82 2.32 -7.49
N THR A 281 4.63 2.73 -8.47
CA THR A 281 6.05 2.37 -8.51
C THR A 281 6.93 3.37 -7.76
N GLY A 282 7.97 2.86 -7.14
CA GLY A 282 9.08 3.62 -6.59
C GLY A 282 10.19 3.86 -7.61
N ASN A 283 11.40 4.15 -7.11
CA ASN A 283 12.56 4.40 -7.93
C ASN A 283 13.35 3.13 -8.26
N ALA A 284 14.10 3.17 -9.37
CA ALA A 284 15.24 2.31 -9.61
C ALA A 284 16.43 2.83 -8.79
N SER A 285 17.28 1.93 -8.34
CA SER A 285 18.43 2.28 -7.51
C SER A 285 19.58 2.90 -8.34
N PRO A 286 20.27 3.91 -7.78
CA PRO A 286 20.03 4.65 -6.54
C PRO A 286 19.01 5.79 -6.73
N ASP A 287 18.28 6.18 -5.63
CA ASP A 287 17.17 7.12 -5.73
C ASP A 287 17.61 8.57 -5.97
N TYR A 288 18.74 9.00 -5.39
CA TYR A 288 19.21 10.38 -5.46
C TYR A 288 20.22 10.67 -6.59
N TYR A 289 20.56 9.68 -7.42
CA TYR A 289 21.46 9.86 -8.53
C TYR A 289 21.10 8.95 -9.70
N GLY A 290 20.62 9.52 -10.81
CA GLY A 290 20.15 8.77 -11.97
C GLY A 290 21.24 8.33 -12.94
N GLY A 291 22.47 8.82 -12.80
CA GLY A 291 23.57 8.56 -13.73
C GLY A 291 24.01 7.10 -13.82
N HIS A 292 23.63 6.25 -12.86
CA HIS A 292 23.92 4.81 -12.88
C HIS A 292 22.74 3.92 -13.31
N ARG A 293 21.56 4.51 -13.57
CA ARG A 293 20.33 3.73 -13.87
C ARG A 293 20.29 3.19 -15.29
N GLU A 294 21.03 3.79 -16.23
CA GLU A 294 21.20 3.32 -17.62
C GLU A 294 19.87 3.02 -18.36
N GLY A 295 18.80 3.76 -18.03
CA GLY A 295 17.47 3.60 -18.60
C GLY A 295 16.50 2.78 -17.74
N LEU A 296 16.93 2.14 -16.65
CA LEU A 296 16.08 1.39 -15.71
C LEU A 296 14.99 2.26 -15.05
N ASP A 297 15.09 3.57 -15.17
CA ASP A 297 14.10 4.52 -14.65
C ASP A 297 12.86 4.70 -15.56
N TYR A 298 12.68 3.84 -16.57
CA TYR A 298 11.54 3.90 -17.49
C TYR A 298 10.18 3.80 -16.76
N TYR A 299 10.07 2.93 -15.75
CA TYR A 299 8.87 2.75 -14.94
C TYR A 299 8.94 3.40 -13.54
N ASN A 300 9.95 4.22 -13.26
CA ASN A 300 10.08 4.91 -11.99
C ASN A 300 8.93 5.89 -11.75
N SER A 301 8.58 6.07 -10.47
CA SER A 301 7.66 7.12 -10.00
C SER A 301 6.43 7.25 -10.90
N SER A 302 5.79 6.10 -11.14
CA SER A 302 4.71 5.94 -12.12
C SER A 302 3.50 5.22 -11.52
N VAL A 303 2.36 5.36 -12.16
CA VAL A 303 1.28 4.39 -12.08
C VAL A 303 1.39 3.47 -13.27
N VAL A 304 1.57 2.17 -13.02
CA VAL A 304 1.65 1.15 -14.07
C VAL A 304 0.44 0.24 -13.98
N ALA A 305 -0.30 0.09 -15.08
CA ALA A 305 -1.40 -0.86 -15.15
C ALA A 305 -0.96 -2.13 -15.85
N LEU A 306 -1.18 -3.27 -15.18
CA LEU A 306 -0.94 -4.60 -15.75
C LEU A 306 -2.27 -5.33 -15.99
N LYS A 307 -2.30 -6.17 -17.04
CA LYS A 307 -3.37 -7.15 -17.21
C LYS A 307 -3.25 -8.23 -16.14
N ALA A 308 -4.31 -8.48 -15.40
CA ALA A 308 -4.28 -9.42 -14.28
C ALA A 308 -3.99 -10.88 -14.70
N ASP A 309 -4.38 -11.26 -15.91
CA ASP A 309 -4.18 -12.63 -16.38
C ASP A 309 -2.74 -12.93 -16.81
N THR A 310 -2.01 -11.92 -17.32
CA THR A 310 -0.72 -12.16 -17.97
C THR A 310 0.45 -11.40 -17.38
N GLY A 311 0.19 -10.36 -16.57
CA GLY A 311 1.22 -9.44 -16.09
C GLY A 311 1.76 -8.49 -17.18
N GLU A 312 1.19 -8.49 -18.40
CA GLU A 312 1.58 -7.56 -19.44
C GLU A 312 1.18 -6.13 -19.10
N VAL A 313 2.05 -5.16 -19.43
CA VAL A 313 1.74 -3.74 -19.27
C VAL A 313 0.62 -3.32 -20.20
N ALA A 314 -0.49 -2.85 -19.66
CA ALA A 314 -1.56 -2.24 -20.45
C ALA A 314 -1.25 -0.77 -20.75
N TRP A 315 -0.81 -0.03 -19.74
CA TRP A 315 -0.37 1.37 -19.84
C TRP A 315 0.48 1.77 -18.63
N HIS A 316 1.21 2.88 -18.72
CA HIS A 316 1.83 3.51 -17.57
C HIS A 316 1.79 5.03 -17.71
N PHE A 317 1.77 5.73 -16.56
CA PHE A 317 1.81 7.17 -16.46
C PHE A 317 2.87 7.61 -15.44
N LYS A 318 3.87 8.38 -15.90
CA LYS A 318 4.92 8.92 -15.02
C LYS A 318 4.43 10.15 -14.26
N THR A 319 4.58 10.13 -12.95
CA THR A 319 4.29 11.31 -12.10
C THR A 319 5.50 12.21 -11.94
N VAL A 320 6.71 11.70 -12.17
CA VAL A 320 7.98 12.42 -12.15
C VAL A 320 8.89 11.91 -13.27
N TYR A 321 9.47 12.81 -14.06
CA TYR A 321 10.45 12.48 -15.08
C TYR A 321 11.84 12.46 -14.47
N HIS A 322 12.56 11.32 -14.62
CA HIS A 322 13.91 11.13 -14.10
C HIS A 322 14.06 11.56 -12.65
N ASP A 323 13.32 10.88 -11.78
CA ASP A 323 13.23 11.18 -10.35
C ASP A 323 14.58 11.01 -9.64
N VAL A 324 15.07 12.06 -9.00
CA VAL A 324 16.28 12.09 -8.15
C VAL A 324 15.98 12.70 -6.78
N TRP A 325 14.72 12.83 -6.43
CA TRP A 325 14.22 13.41 -5.18
C TRP A 325 13.58 12.37 -4.27
N ASP A 326 13.55 11.10 -4.69
CA ASP A 326 12.80 10.03 -4.00
C ASP A 326 11.29 10.36 -3.95
N TYR A 327 10.75 10.81 -5.08
CA TYR A 327 9.33 11.10 -5.25
C TYR A 327 8.51 9.89 -5.70
N ASP A 328 8.88 8.70 -5.19
CA ASP A 328 8.10 7.47 -5.35
C ASP A 328 6.60 7.74 -5.26
N VAL A 329 5.82 6.90 -5.90
CA VAL A 329 4.36 6.89 -5.69
C VAL A 329 4.04 6.17 -4.38
N PRO A 330 3.68 6.90 -3.29
CA PRO A 330 3.69 6.34 -1.94
C PRO A 330 2.34 5.78 -1.48
N SER A 331 1.28 5.99 -2.26
CA SER A 331 -0.09 5.70 -1.83
C SER A 331 -0.80 4.77 -2.80
N GLN A 332 -1.80 4.07 -2.25
CA GLN A 332 -2.68 3.23 -3.05
C GLN A 332 -3.37 4.07 -4.13
N PRO A 333 -3.32 3.64 -5.42
CA PRO A 333 -4.16 4.24 -6.46
C PRO A 333 -5.63 4.08 -6.10
N THR A 334 -6.36 5.18 -5.93
CA THR A 334 -7.77 5.12 -5.53
C THR A 334 -8.67 5.07 -6.76
N LEU A 335 -9.47 4.02 -6.87
CA LEU A 335 -10.39 3.79 -7.98
C LEU A 335 -11.78 4.34 -7.67
N TYR A 336 -12.36 5.07 -8.60
CA TYR A 336 -13.70 5.63 -8.46
C TYR A 336 -14.29 5.95 -9.84
N ASP A 337 -15.58 6.22 -9.88
CA ASP A 337 -16.26 6.64 -11.10
C ASP A 337 -16.64 8.11 -10.98
N ILE A 338 -16.41 8.88 -12.02
CA ILE A 338 -16.83 10.27 -12.11
C ILE A 338 -17.75 10.50 -13.29
N GLU A 339 -18.58 11.53 -13.19
CA GLU A 339 -19.30 12.06 -14.33
C GLU A 339 -18.63 13.35 -14.81
N LYS A 340 -18.26 13.40 -16.07
CA LYS A 340 -17.67 14.57 -16.71
C LYS A 340 -18.28 14.74 -18.10
N ASP A 341 -18.80 15.94 -18.38
CA ASP A 341 -19.44 16.28 -19.66
C ASP A 341 -20.55 15.28 -20.04
N GLY A 342 -21.35 14.83 -19.06
CA GLY A 342 -22.43 13.86 -19.23
C GLY A 342 -21.98 12.43 -19.53
N LYS A 343 -20.69 12.11 -19.34
CA LYS A 343 -20.12 10.77 -19.52
C LYS A 343 -19.58 10.25 -18.20
N LYS A 344 -19.92 8.99 -17.91
CA LYS A 344 -19.30 8.25 -16.81
C LYS A 344 -17.91 7.81 -17.23
N ILE A 345 -16.90 8.14 -16.42
CA ILE A 345 -15.50 7.79 -16.63
C ILE A 345 -15.05 6.92 -15.45
N LYS A 346 -14.51 5.77 -15.74
CA LYS A 346 -13.78 4.94 -14.76
C LYS A 346 -12.46 5.64 -14.44
N ALA A 347 -12.34 6.24 -13.25
CA ALA A 347 -11.23 7.09 -12.88
C ALA A 347 -10.31 6.43 -11.85
N LEU A 348 -9.08 6.91 -11.82
CA LEU A 348 -8.07 6.60 -10.82
C LEU A 348 -7.49 7.93 -10.31
N ALA A 349 -7.43 8.09 -8.99
CA ALA A 349 -6.72 9.19 -8.35
C ALA A 349 -5.40 8.70 -7.77
N GLN A 350 -4.30 9.34 -8.14
CA GLN A 350 -2.99 9.09 -7.57
C GLN A 350 -2.48 10.31 -6.83
N THR A 351 -2.35 10.18 -5.51
CA THR A 351 -1.67 11.18 -4.67
C THR A 351 -0.17 10.91 -4.66
N THR A 352 0.63 11.97 -4.54
CA THR A 352 2.09 11.91 -4.66
C THR A 352 2.78 12.59 -3.47
N LYS A 353 4.07 12.30 -3.27
CA LYS A 353 4.93 12.95 -2.25
C LYS A 353 5.00 14.48 -2.44
N MET A 354 4.83 14.97 -3.68
CA MET A 354 4.82 16.39 -4.00
C MET A 354 3.52 17.11 -3.59
N GLY A 355 2.50 16.37 -3.13
CA GLY A 355 1.16 16.93 -2.89
C GLY A 355 0.36 17.18 -4.17
N LEU A 356 0.83 16.70 -5.30
CA LEU A 356 0.09 16.70 -6.56
C LEU A 356 -0.83 15.47 -6.61
N VAL A 357 -2.00 15.63 -7.25
CA VAL A 357 -2.95 14.55 -7.48
C VAL A 357 -3.19 14.40 -8.97
N PHE A 358 -2.86 13.24 -9.51
CA PHE A 358 -3.13 12.91 -10.91
C PHE A 358 -4.43 12.14 -11.01
N LEU A 359 -5.35 12.63 -11.87
CA LEU A 359 -6.62 11.96 -12.17
C LEU A 359 -6.54 11.37 -13.57
N LEU A 360 -6.56 10.04 -13.62
CA LEU A 360 -6.39 9.28 -14.85
C LEU A 360 -7.65 8.48 -15.19
N ASN A 361 -7.92 8.27 -16.46
CA ASN A 361 -8.83 7.23 -16.91
C ASN A 361 -8.14 5.87 -16.62
N ARG A 362 -8.75 5.03 -15.77
CA ARG A 362 -8.11 3.81 -15.32
C ARG A 362 -8.09 2.70 -16.38
N GLU A 363 -8.86 2.84 -17.48
CA GLU A 363 -8.80 1.91 -18.61
C GLU A 363 -7.60 2.19 -19.52
N THR A 364 -7.23 3.48 -19.69
CA THR A 364 -6.28 3.91 -20.73
C THR A 364 -5.01 4.58 -20.21
N GLY A 365 -5.01 5.01 -18.93
CA GLY A 365 -3.95 5.83 -18.34
C GLY A 365 -3.96 7.30 -18.77
N GLU A 366 -4.89 7.71 -19.64
CA GLU A 366 -4.99 9.10 -20.10
C GLU A 366 -5.43 10.04 -18.97
N PRO A 367 -4.79 11.22 -18.83
CA PRO A 367 -5.21 12.22 -17.87
C PRO A 367 -6.63 12.73 -18.13
N ILE A 368 -7.47 12.77 -17.08
CA ILE A 368 -8.84 13.30 -17.17
C ILE A 368 -8.86 14.83 -17.29
N TYR A 369 -7.88 15.48 -16.68
CA TYR A 369 -7.62 16.92 -16.81
C TYR A 369 -6.26 17.15 -17.45
N PRO A 370 -6.06 18.25 -18.18
CA PRO A 370 -4.78 18.54 -18.85
C PRO A 370 -3.60 18.50 -17.86
N ILE A 371 -2.48 17.97 -18.33
CA ILE A 371 -1.19 18.03 -17.66
C ILE A 371 -0.36 19.09 -18.35
N GLU A 372 0.20 20.02 -17.60
CA GLU A 372 1.15 21.02 -18.07
C GLU A 372 2.57 20.54 -17.83
N GLU A 373 3.39 20.48 -18.86
CA GLU A 373 4.82 20.32 -18.72
C GLU A 373 5.45 21.67 -18.38
N ARG A 374 5.87 21.83 -17.11
CA ARG A 374 6.49 23.08 -16.63
C ARG A 374 7.98 22.92 -16.53
N GLU A 375 8.71 23.95 -16.99
CA GLU A 375 10.15 24.01 -16.78
C GLU A 375 10.50 24.03 -15.29
N VAL A 376 11.54 23.27 -14.93
CA VAL A 376 12.01 23.11 -13.56
C VAL A 376 13.51 23.38 -13.46
N PRO A 377 14.00 23.82 -12.28
CA PRO A 377 15.43 24.01 -12.07
C PRO A 377 16.21 22.72 -12.29
N ARG A 378 17.39 22.83 -12.87
CA ARG A 378 18.28 21.68 -13.14
C ARG A 378 19.50 21.72 -12.24
N GLY A 379 19.90 20.55 -11.75
CA GLY A 379 21.15 20.39 -11.06
C GLY A 379 22.36 20.39 -11.99
N SER A 380 23.53 20.28 -11.41
CA SER A 380 24.82 20.33 -12.11
C SER A 380 25.78 19.21 -11.69
N LEU A 381 25.26 18.07 -11.16
CA LEU A 381 26.12 16.93 -10.88
C LEU A 381 26.62 16.31 -12.16
N GLU A 382 27.92 15.97 -12.22
CA GLU A 382 28.52 15.30 -13.35
C GLU A 382 27.87 13.92 -13.56
N GLY A 383 27.54 13.59 -14.82
CA GLY A 383 26.87 12.35 -15.19
C GLY A 383 25.33 12.34 -15.03
N GLU A 384 24.76 13.32 -14.30
CA GLU A 384 23.32 13.45 -14.13
C GLU A 384 22.65 14.15 -15.32
N LYS A 385 21.48 13.62 -15.74
CA LYS A 385 20.73 14.13 -16.90
C LYS A 385 19.28 14.47 -16.51
N LEU A 386 19.10 15.45 -15.63
CA LEU A 386 17.79 15.88 -15.18
C LEU A 386 16.85 16.28 -16.33
N SER A 387 15.57 15.96 -16.18
CA SER A 387 14.54 16.45 -17.11
C SER A 387 14.46 17.98 -17.06
N LYS A 388 14.16 18.59 -18.22
CA LYS A 388 13.95 20.03 -18.32
C LYS A 388 12.58 20.46 -17.80
N VAL A 389 11.62 19.54 -17.85
CA VAL A 389 10.23 19.76 -17.51
C VAL A 389 9.73 18.66 -16.59
N GLN A 390 8.69 18.98 -15.81
CA GLN A 390 7.99 18.01 -15.00
C GLN A 390 6.46 18.14 -15.21
N PRO A 391 5.69 17.05 -15.00
CA PRO A 391 4.25 17.06 -15.22
C PRO A 391 3.52 17.69 -14.05
N PHE A 392 2.69 18.68 -14.31
CA PHE A 392 1.82 19.34 -13.34
C PHE A 392 0.35 19.17 -13.73
N PRO A 393 -0.48 18.52 -12.92
CA PRO A 393 -1.90 18.43 -13.17
C PRO A 393 -2.55 19.83 -13.01
N THR A 394 -3.46 20.19 -13.92
CA THR A 394 -4.20 21.44 -13.82
C THR A 394 -5.34 21.37 -12.81
N LYS A 395 -5.82 20.15 -12.52
CA LYS A 395 -6.85 19.83 -11.52
C LYS A 395 -6.62 18.41 -10.96
N PRO A 396 -6.92 18.21 -9.64
CA PRO A 396 -7.27 19.22 -8.64
C PRO A 396 -6.07 20.15 -8.36
N LEU A 397 -6.29 21.19 -7.55
CA LEU A 397 -5.20 22.03 -7.07
C LEU A 397 -4.27 21.20 -6.17
N PRO A 398 -2.98 21.55 -6.07
CA PRO A 398 -2.07 20.89 -5.16
C PRO A 398 -2.60 20.88 -3.72
N LEU A 399 -2.40 19.76 -3.02
CA LEU A 399 -2.83 19.59 -1.62
C LEU A 399 -2.01 20.46 -0.65
N ASN A 400 -0.76 20.76 -1.03
CA ASN A 400 0.16 21.57 -0.27
C ASN A 400 0.67 22.73 -1.14
N PRO A 401 1.14 23.84 -0.53
CA PRO A 401 1.88 24.87 -1.25
C PRO A 401 3.07 24.24 -2.00
N ILE A 402 3.21 24.56 -3.29
CA ILE A 402 4.32 24.08 -4.12
C ILE A 402 5.60 24.91 -3.96
N TYR A 403 5.53 25.99 -3.20
CA TYR A 403 6.65 26.85 -2.82
C TYR A 403 6.64 27.03 -1.31
N PHE A 404 7.81 27.10 -0.71
CA PHE A 404 7.99 27.43 0.68
C PHE A 404 8.57 28.84 0.80
N ASP A 405 7.82 29.79 1.40
CA ASP A 405 8.36 31.09 1.74
C ASP A 405 9.15 31.01 3.07
N PRO A 406 10.47 31.27 3.08
CA PRO A 406 11.23 31.30 4.32
C PRO A 406 10.67 32.26 5.37
N GLU A 407 9.89 33.27 4.98
CA GLU A 407 9.24 34.21 5.91
C GLU A 407 8.12 33.53 6.73
N GLU A 408 7.52 32.46 6.20
CA GLU A 408 6.47 31.65 6.85
C GLU A 408 7.03 30.54 7.75
N ALA A 409 8.38 30.43 7.87
CA ALA A 409 8.99 29.40 8.70
C ALA A 409 8.44 29.43 10.13
N TYR A 410 8.03 28.23 10.61
CA TYR A 410 7.46 28.06 11.93
C TYR A 410 8.52 27.94 13.01
N GLY A 411 8.15 28.25 14.25
CA GLY A 411 8.94 28.03 15.46
C GLY A 411 8.06 28.24 16.69
N PHE A 412 8.31 27.47 17.75
CA PHE A 412 7.57 27.59 19.02
C PHE A 412 7.84 28.94 19.72
N THR A 413 9.05 29.43 19.57
CA THR A 413 9.50 30.73 20.10
C THR A 413 9.97 31.61 18.96
N PHE A 414 10.12 32.93 19.23
CA PHE A 414 10.66 33.83 18.23
C PHE A 414 12.13 33.56 17.89
N TRP A 415 12.90 32.95 18.79
CA TRP A 415 14.30 32.53 18.51
C TRP A 415 14.34 31.36 17.54
N ASP A 416 13.49 30.30 17.79
CA ASP A 416 13.40 29.15 16.91
C ASP A 416 12.93 29.59 15.54
N LYS A 417 11.84 30.39 15.48
CA LYS A 417 11.33 30.94 14.24
C LYS A 417 12.41 31.70 13.49
N GLY A 418 13.17 32.56 14.20
CA GLY A 418 14.28 33.29 13.63
C GLY A 418 15.41 32.38 13.11
N TYR A 419 15.72 31.29 13.81
CA TYR A 419 16.69 30.30 13.37
C TYR A 419 16.21 29.58 12.11
N CYS A 420 14.99 29.00 12.13
CA CYS A 420 14.41 28.31 10.99
C CYS A 420 14.35 29.18 9.73
N LYS A 421 13.92 30.44 9.89
CA LYS A 421 13.89 31.45 8.82
C LYS A 421 15.25 31.69 8.19
N ARG A 422 16.29 31.92 9.03
CA ARG A 422 17.66 32.13 8.55
C ARG A 422 18.24 30.88 7.89
N THR A 423 17.88 29.70 8.36
CA THR A 423 18.31 28.43 7.77
C THR A 423 17.65 28.21 6.42
N ALA A 424 16.34 28.41 6.33
CA ALA A 424 15.59 28.27 5.09
C ALA A 424 16.11 29.21 3.98
N LYS A 425 16.46 30.47 4.33
CA LYS A 425 17.03 31.42 3.36
C LYS A 425 18.41 31.03 2.79
N LYS A 426 19.10 30.06 3.40
CA LYS A 426 20.37 29.54 2.90
C LYS A 426 20.20 28.35 1.94
N LEU A 427 19.02 27.76 1.92
CA LEU A 427 18.72 26.63 1.08
C LEU A 427 18.17 27.12 -0.26
N ARG A 428 18.44 26.35 -1.31
CA ARG A 428 17.78 26.53 -2.59
C ARG A 428 16.30 26.17 -2.41
N ASN A 429 15.43 27.05 -2.84
CA ASN A 429 13.98 26.90 -2.70
C ASN A 429 13.29 27.48 -3.94
N GLU A 430 13.28 26.72 -5.02
CA GLU A 430 12.76 27.14 -6.33
C GLU A 430 11.50 26.33 -6.74
N GLY A 431 10.88 25.65 -5.77
CA GLY A 431 9.69 24.83 -5.97
C GLY A 431 9.86 23.39 -5.52
N LEU A 432 9.11 22.48 -6.15
CA LEU A 432 9.10 21.04 -5.81
C LEU A 432 10.34 20.29 -6.31
N TYR A 433 11.06 20.82 -7.29
CA TYR A 433 12.15 20.15 -8.02
C TYR A 433 13.44 20.96 -7.99
#